data_9fe5c7d44dde8df337dafe7d68ec54db
#
_entry.id   9fe5c7d44dde8df337dafe7d68ec54db
#
_cell.length_a   1.000
_cell.length_b   1.000
_cell.length_c   1.000
_cell.angle_alpha   90.00
_cell.angle_beta   90.00
_cell.angle_gamma   90.00
#
_symmetry.space_group_name_H-M   'P 1'
#
loop_
_entity.id
_entity.type
_entity.pdbx_description
1 polymer ?
#
loop_
_entity_poly.entity_id
_entity_poly.type
_entity_poly.pdbx_seq_one_letter_code
_entity_poly.pdbx_strand_id
1 'polypeptide(L)'
;MIGWCRKNILSGQDSGRDHGFTLVEMVVALFIAAVIMAIAIPNLQAAGAKAAVTGCEGNQRMIRAALAEYYMAHHQFPQEATVAGDLADLKAAGLLQSTPVCPSGGQYIITVSPDGLTATVSCTVHGELGDQ
;
A
#
# COMPACT_ATOMS: atom_id res chain seq x y z
N MET A 1 -15.19 -73.06 21.10
CA MET A 1 -15.90 -72.25 22.12
C MET A 1 -15.06 -71.03 22.35
N ILE A 2 -15.45 -69.93 21.78
CA ILE A 2 -14.66 -68.68 21.76
C ILE A 2 -15.41 -67.66 22.61
N GLY A 3 -14.87 -67.39 23.83
CA GLY A 3 -15.43 -66.46 24.76
C GLY A 3 -15.21 -64.99 24.32
N TRP A 4 -16.27 -64.27 24.06
CA TRP A 4 -16.24 -62.85 23.78
C TRP A 4 -16.11 -62.06 25.09
N CYS A 5 -14.93 -61.48 25.29
CA CYS A 5 -14.67 -60.56 26.39
C CYS A 5 -15.20 -59.19 25.99
N ARG A 6 -16.38 -58.81 26.49
CA ARG A 6 -17.02 -57.48 26.29
C ARG A 6 -16.28 -56.47 27.20
N LYS A 7 -15.36 -55.71 26.64
CA LYS A 7 -14.76 -54.57 27.31
C LYS A 7 -15.81 -53.46 27.45
N ASN A 8 -16.29 -53.25 28.67
CA ASN A 8 -17.02 -52.07 29.04
C ASN A 8 -16.09 -50.86 28.97
N ILE A 9 -16.20 -50.08 27.92
CA ILE A 9 -15.63 -48.76 27.85
C ILE A 9 -16.56 -47.84 28.63
N LEU A 10 -16.18 -47.55 29.88
CA LEU A 10 -16.77 -46.47 30.66
C LEU A 10 -16.42 -45.15 29.89
N SER A 11 -17.39 -44.60 29.19
CA SER A 11 -17.32 -43.24 28.70
C SER A 11 -17.32 -42.31 29.91
N GLY A 12 -16.13 -41.87 30.30
CA GLY A 12 -15.96 -40.70 31.16
C GLY A 12 -16.61 -39.51 30.44
N GLN A 13 -17.80 -39.15 30.89
CA GLN A 13 -18.35 -37.82 30.58
C GLN A 13 -17.46 -36.82 31.31
N ASP A 14 -16.48 -36.29 30.58
CA ASP A 14 -15.80 -35.08 30.96
C ASP A 14 -16.86 -33.97 30.89
N SER A 15 -17.46 -33.67 32.04
CA SER A 15 -18.29 -32.47 32.20
C SER A 15 -17.39 -31.28 32.08
N GLY A 16 -17.04 -30.93 30.80
CA GLY A 16 -16.44 -29.66 30.47
C GLY A 16 -17.35 -28.56 31.06
N ARG A 17 -16.85 -27.88 32.07
CA ARG A 17 -17.48 -26.67 32.59
C ARG A 17 -17.49 -25.68 31.44
N ASP A 18 -18.60 -25.59 30.73
CA ASP A 18 -18.86 -24.51 29.81
C ASP A 18 -18.96 -23.21 30.65
N HIS A 19 -17.81 -22.58 30.83
CA HIS A 19 -17.73 -21.25 31.42
C HIS A 19 -18.26 -20.26 30.37
N GLY A 20 -19.57 -20.04 30.38
CA GLY A 20 -20.18 -18.98 29.60
C GLY A 20 -19.64 -17.63 30.08
N PHE A 21 -19.30 -16.74 29.15
CA PHE A 21 -18.91 -15.37 29.45
C PHE A 21 -20.04 -14.63 30.19
N THR A 22 -19.68 -13.91 31.24
CA THR A 22 -20.65 -13.06 31.95
C THR A 22 -20.93 -11.81 31.12
N LEU A 23 -22.15 -11.25 31.24
CA LEU A 23 -22.51 -10.01 30.58
C LEU A 23 -21.54 -8.86 30.96
N VAL A 24 -21.12 -8.80 32.23
CA VAL A 24 -20.17 -7.82 32.72
C VAL A 24 -18.81 -7.94 32.04
N GLU A 25 -18.31 -9.16 31.86
CA GLU A 25 -17.02 -9.44 31.21
C GLU A 25 -17.03 -8.97 29.74
N MET A 26 -18.13 -9.19 29.01
CA MET A 26 -18.29 -8.70 27.65
C MET A 26 -18.34 -7.18 27.59
N VAL A 27 -19.06 -6.52 28.52
CA VAL A 27 -19.13 -5.06 28.57
C VAL A 27 -17.76 -4.44 28.88
N VAL A 28 -17.02 -5.01 29.83
CA VAL A 28 -15.66 -4.55 30.18
C VAL A 28 -14.71 -4.75 28.98
N ALA A 29 -14.76 -5.88 28.29
CA ALA A 29 -13.93 -6.14 27.13
C ALA A 29 -14.22 -5.12 26.00
N LEU A 30 -15.50 -4.84 25.72
CA LEU A 30 -15.89 -3.85 24.72
C LEU A 30 -15.46 -2.43 25.12
N PHE A 31 -15.55 -2.08 26.41
CA PHE A 31 -15.10 -0.79 26.91
C PHE A 31 -13.59 -0.60 26.72
N ILE A 32 -12.79 -1.61 27.06
CA ILE A 32 -11.33 -1.57 26.86
C ILE A 32 -11.00 -1.46 25.36
N ALA A 33 -11.67 -2.22 24.51
CA ALA A 33 -11.48 -2.14 23.07
C ALA A 33 -11.82 -0.74 22.53
N ALA A 34 -12.91 -0.12 22.99
CA ALA A 34 -13.30 1.23 22.58
C ALA A 34 -12.25 2.28 22.97
N VAL A 35 -11.68 2.20 24.17
CA VAL A 35 -10.62 3.11 24.63
C VAL A 35 -9.36 2.97 23.76
N ILE A 36 -8.95 1.73 23.46
CA ILE A 36 -7.78 1.49 22.61
C ILE A 36 -8.02 2.05 21.20
N MET A 37 -9.19 1.83 20.61
CA MET A 37 -9.54 2.35 19.29
C MET A 37 -9.54 3.87 19.25
N ALA A 38 -10.01 4.54 20.30
CA ALA A 38 -10.05 6.01 20.38
C ALA A 38 -8.64 6.63 20.26
N ILE A 39 -7.60 5.95 20.74
CA ILE A 39 -6.21 6.41 20.67
C ILE A 39 -5.54 5.99 19.34
N ALA A 40 -5.88 4.80 18.83
CA ALA A 40 -5.24 4.23 17.67
C ALA A 40 -5.67 4.88 16.35
N ILE A 41 -6.96 5.25 16.21
CA ILE A 41 -7.52 5.77 14.94
C ILE A 41 -6.83 7.06 14.47
N PRO A 42 -6.63 8.12 15.28
CA PRO A 42 -5.98 9.34 14.78
C PRO A 42 -4.52 9.13 14.36
N ASN A 43 -3.80 8.26 15.05
CA ASN A 43 -2.41 7.91 14.68
C ASN A 43 -2.34 7.17 13.34
N LEU A 44 -3.30 6.29 13.08
CA LEU A 44 -3.34 5.53 11.82
C LEU A 44 -3.64 6.44 10.63
N GLN A 45 -4.50 7.44 10.78
CA GLN A 45 -4.79 8.42 9.73
C GLN A 45 -3.56 9.26 9.38
N ALA A 46 -2.83 9.75 10.38
CA ALA A 46 -1.59 10.49 10.17
C ALA A 46 -0.50 9.64 9.49
N ALA A 47 -0.36 8.37 9.91
CA ALA A 47 0.56 7.43 9.28
C ALA A 47 0.18 7.11 7.83
N GLY A 48 -1.12 6.98 7.55
CA GLY A 48 -1.64 6.78 6.19
C GLY A 48 -1.35 7.95 5.25
N ALA A 49 -1.54 9.19 5.72
CA ALA A 49 -1.21 10.39 4.96
C ALA A 49 0.29 10.45 4.62
N LYS A 50 1.15 10.20 5.62
CA LYS A 50 2.60 10.16 5.42
C LYS A 50 3.03 9.04 4.44
N ALA A 51 2.42 7.86 4.53
CA ALA A 51 2.68 6.77 3.61
C ALA A 51 2.28 7.12 2.17
N ALA A 52 1.19 7.86 1.96
CA ALA A 52 0.76 8.33 0.66
C ALA A 52 1.76 9.31 0.03
N VAL A 53 2.31 10.24 0.81
CA VAL A 53 3.39 11.15 0.37
C VAL A 53 4.61 10.34 -0.04
N THR A 54 5.11 9.45 0.84
CA THR A 54 6.29 8.62 0.55
C THR A 54 6.08 7.74 -0.69
N GLY A 55 4.88 7.19 -0.88
CA GLY A 55 4.53 6.41 -2.07
C GLY A 55 4.56 7.27 -3.34
N CYS A 56 4.04 8.50 -3.28
CA CYS A 56 4.10 9.44 -4.41
C CYS A 56 5.54 9.82 -4.77
N GLU A 57 6.39 10.11 -3.77
CA GLU A 57 7.82 10.38 -3.99
C GLU A 57 8.53 9.18 -4.61
N GLY A 58 8.23 7.95 -4.14
CA GLY A 58 8.76 6.73 -4.73
C GLY A 58 8.42 6.60 -6.21
N ASN A 59 7.17 6.89 -6.57
CA ASN A 59 6.73 6.90 -7.97
C ASN A 59 7.44 7.99 -8.79
N GLN A 60 7.63 9.19 -8.25
CA GLN A 60 8.38 10.25 -8.94
C GLN A 60 9.84 9.83 -9.21
N ARG A 61 10.50 9.18 -8.24
CA ARG A 61 11.87 8.65 -8.42
C ARG A 61 11.90 7.58 -9.51
N MET A 62 10.91 6.69 -9.53
CA MET A 62 10.81 5.65 -10.55
C MET A 62 10.61 6.24 -11.95
N ILE A 63 9.74 7.25 -12.11
CA ILE A 63 9.52 7.93 -13.39
C ILE A 63 10.81 8.65 -13.83
N ARG A 64 11.50 9.36 -12.93
CA ARG A 64 12.77 10.04 -13.24
C ARG A 64 13.85 9.06 -13.69
N ALA A 65 13.96 7.91 -13.04
CA ALA A 65 14.91 6.87 -13.43
C ALA A 65 14.60 6.32 -14.82
N ALA A 66 13.32 6.05 -15.11
CA ALA A 66 12.89 5.58 -16.43
C ALA A 66 13.14 6.63 -17.53
N LEU A 67 12.89 7.92 -17.24
CA LEU A 67 13.19 9.02 -18.17
C LEU A 67 14.69 9.11 -18.46
N ALA A 68 15.54 8.99 -17.43
CA ALA A 68 16.99 9.03 -17.61
C ALA A 68 17.49 7.85 -18.47
N GLU A 69 16.95 6.65 -18.24
CA GLU A 69 17.29 5.47 -19.02
C GLU A 69 16.80 5.60 -20.48
N TYR A 70 15.60 6.11 -20.69
CA TYR A 70 15.07 6.40 -22.02
C TYR A 70 15.97 7.40 -22.77
N TYR A 71 16.38 8.49 -22.09
CA TYR A 71 17.30 9.46 -22.66
C TYR A 71 18.66 8.86 -23.05
N MET A 72 19.19 7.96 -22.25
CA MET A 72 20.45 7.27 -22.57
C MET A 72 20.36 6.42 -23.84
N ALA A 73 19.19 5.83 -24.09
CA ALA A 73 18.95 4.99 -25.25
C ALA A 73 18.62 5.78 -26.52
N HIS A 74 17.88 6.89 -26.38
CA HIS A 74 17.29 7.61 -27.50
C HIS A 74 17.88 9.03 -27.71
N HIS A 75 18.70 9.53 -26.76
CA HIS A 75 19.25 10.90 -26.74
C HIS A 75 18.18 12.02 -26.75
N GLN A 76 16.96 11.68 -26.36
CA GLN A 76 15.84 12.59 -26.22
C GLN A 76 14.83 12.03 -25.21
N PHE A 77 14.05 12.88 -24.57
CA PHE A 77 12.94 12.47 -23.72
C PHE A 77 11.70 12.15 -24.59
N PRO A 78 10.72 11.36 -24.08
CA PRO A 78 9.44 11.22 -24.74
C PRO A 78 8.81 12.61 -24.97
N GLN A 79 8.16 12.81 -26.11
CA GLN A 79 7.59 14.10 -26.50
C GLN A 79 6.11 13.95 -26.90
N GLU A 80 5.37 13.19 -26.10
CA GLU A 80 3.94 13.02 -26.33
C GLU A 80 3.17 14.27 -25.86
N ALA A 81 2.00 14.48 -26.45
CA ALA A 81 1.15 15.63 -26.11
C ALA A 81 0.61 15.58 -24.66
N THR A 82 0.74 14.45 -24.00
CA THR A 82 0.23 14.23 -22.64
C THR A 82 1.21 13.38 -21.82
N VAL A 83 1.27 13.64 -20.52
CA VAL A 83 2.06 12.83 -19.58
C VAL A 83 1.63 11.34 -19.61
N ALA A 84 0.36 11.07 -19.88
CA ALA A 84 -0.11 9.71 -20.05
C ALA A 84 0.53 9.01 -21.27
N GLY A 85 0.77 9.76 -22.36
CA GLY A 85 1.51 9.31 -23.52
C GLY A 85 2.97 9.05 -23.20
N ASP A 86 3.65 10.00 -22.55
CA ASP A 86 5.04 9.82 -22.11
C ASP A 86 5.23 8.58 -21.23
N LEU A 87 4.31 8.35 -20.28
CA LEU A 87 4.33 7.15 -19.42
C LEU A 87 4.03 5.86 -20.21
N ALA A 88 3.20 5.94 -21.25
CA ALA A 88 2.93 4.80 -22.12
C ALA A 88 4.15 4.43 -22.96
N ASP A 89 4.90 5.42 -23.45
CA ASP A 89 6.15 5.22 -24.16
C ASP A 89 7.23 4.57 -23.27
N LEU A 90 7.40 5.07 -22.05
CA LEU A 90 8.30 4.45 -21.07
C LEU A 90 7.92 3.01 -20.76
N LYS A 91 6.64 2.70 -20.71
CA LYS A 91 6.14 1.35 -20.53
C LYS A 91 6.38 0.48 -21.77
N ALA A 92 6.14 1.00 -22.97
CA ALA A 92 6.39 0.33 -24.23
C ALA A 92 7.88 -0.01 -24.41
N ALA A 93 8.76 0.90 -23.95
CA ALA A 93 10.21 0.67 -23.91
C ALA A 93 10.64 -0.34 -22.82
N GLY A 94 9.72 -0.84 -22.00
CA GLY A 94 10.02 -1.80 -20.92
C GLY A 94 10.66 -1.18 -19.67
N LEU A 95 10.72 0.15 -19.59
CA LEU A 95 11.33 0.90 -18.48
C LEU A 95 10.38 1.05 -17.28
N LEU A 96 9.08 0.90 -17.52
CA LEU A 96 8.05 0.86 -16.50
C LEU A 96 7.22 -0.42 -16.61
N GLN A 97 7.02 -1.14 -15.52
CA GLN A 97 6.16 -2.35 -15.51
C GLN A 97 4.67 -1.97 -15.52
N SER A 98 4.32 -0.88 -14.84
CA SER A 98 2.95 -0.37 -14.75
C SER A 98 2.96 1.16 -14.74
N THR A 99 1.85 1.78 -15.13
CA THR A 99 1.69 3.22 -15.01
C THR A 99 1.59 3.62 -13.54
N PRO A 100 2.50 4.46 -13.01
CA PRO A 100 2.45 4.90 -11.63
C PRO A 100 1.21 5.74 -11.37
N VAL A 101 0.58 5.56 -10.21
CA VAL A 101 -0.58 6.34 -9.76
C VAL A 101 -0.29 6.92 -8.39
N CYS A 102 -0.59 8.21 -8.20
CA CYS A 102 -0.43 8.85 -6.90
C CYS A 102 -1.48 8.29 -5.92
N PRO A 103 -1.09 7.82 -4.72
CA PRO A 103 -2.02 7.28 -3.73
C PRO A 103 -3.09 8.27 -3.26
N SER A 104 -2.82 9.59 -3.37
CA SER A 104 -3.76 10.67 -3.02
C SER A 104 -4.55 11.20 -4.23
N GLY A 105 -4.55 10.49 -5.36
CA GLY A 105 -5.28 10.88 -6.57
C GLY A 105 -4.67 12.04 -7.36
N GLY A 106 -3.43 12.45 -7.05
CA GLY A 106 -2.70 13.45 -7.82
C GLY A 106 -2.27 12.94 -9.19
N GLN A 107 -2.05 13.86 -10.11
CA GLN A 107 -1.49 13.58 -11.44
C GLN A 107 0.00 13.94 -11.46
N TYR A 108 0.80 13.13 -12.16
CA TYR A 108 2.20 13.46 -12.39
C TYR A 108 2.30 14.46 -13.55
N ILE A 109 3.30 15.34 -13.46
CA ILE A 109 3.67 16.32 -14.48
C ILE A 109 5.13 16.08 -14.79
N ILE A 110 5.45 15.89 -16.07
CA ILE A 110 6.81 15.76 -16.57
C ILE A 110 7.15 17.06 -17.24
N THR A 111 8.23 17.71 -16.82
CA THR A 111 8.72 18.96 -17.42
C THR A 111 10.14 18.74 -17.92
N VAL A 112 10.32 18.88 -19.24
CA VAL A 112 11.63 18.81 -19.87
C VAL A 112 12.19 20.23 -19.96
N SER A 113 13.47 20.38 -19.59
CA SER A 113 14.16 21.67 -19.69
C SER A 113 14.28 22.15 -21.15
N PRO A 114 14.37 23.46 -21.39
CA PRO A 114 14.48 24.01 -22.73
C PRO A 114 15.69 23.55 -23.54
N ASP A 115 16.74 23.15 -22.85
CA ASP A 115 17.96 22.57 -23.44
C ASP A 115 17.80 21.08 -23.80
N GLY A 116 16.69 20.44 -23.40
CA GLY A 116 16.42 19.03 -23.64
C GLY A 116 17.31 18.05 -22.87
N LEU A 117 18.09 18.55 -21.89
CA LEU A 117 19.08 17.73 -21.18
C LEU A 117 18.58 17.17 -19.85
N THR A 118 17.55 17.79 -19.26
CA THR A 118 17.02 17.39 -17.96
C THR A 118 15.50 17.28 -17.99
N ALA A 119 14.96 16.33 -17.24
CA ALA A 119 13.54 16.20 -17.03
C ALA A 119 13.23 16.15 -15.55
N THR A 120 12.25 16.93 -15.11
CA THR A 120 11.75 16.92 -13.74
C THR A 120 10.36 16.30 -13.69
N VAL A 121 10.03 15.71 -12.56
CA VAL A 121 8.73 15.08 -12.31
C VAL A 121 8.17 15.66 -11.04
N SER A 122 6.95 16.16 -11.10
CA SER A 122 6.20 16.67 -9.95
C SER A 122 4.82 16.01 -9.86
N CYS A 123 4.16 16.18 -8.75
CA CYS A 123 2.80 15.71 -8.52
C CYS A 123 1.89 16.89 -8.16
N THR A 124 0.69 16.95 -8.71
CA THR A 124 -0.26 18.03 -8.44
C THR A 124 -0.70 18.15 -6.98
N VAL A 125 -0.58 17.06 -6.19
CA VAL A 125 -0.97 17.04 -4.78
C VAL A 125 0.22 17.18 -3.84
N HIS A 126 1.37 16.58 -4.20
CA HIS A 126 2.53 16.50 -3.30
C HIS A 126 3.73 17.34 -3.75
N GLY A 127 3.60 18.09 -4.85
CA GLY A 127 4.68 18.92 -5.37
C GLY A 127 5.83 18.12 -6.00
N GLU A 128 6.99 18.74 -6.03
CA GLU A 128 8.23 18.16 -6.53
C GLU A 128 8.95 17.35 -5.43
N LEU A 129 9.85 16.47 -5.84
CA LEU A 129 10.63 15.62 -4.93
C LEU A 129 11.55 16.50 -4.06
N GLY A 130 11.32 16.46 -2.74
CA GLY A 130 12.13 17.20 -1.77
C GLY A 130 11.54 18.53 -1.30
N ASP A 131 10.35 18.87 -1.70
CA ASP A 131 9.66 20.15 -1.39
C ASP A 131 8.85 20.09 -0.06
N GLN A 132 9.13 19.09 0.81
CA GLN A 132 8.42 18.86 2.08
C GLN A 132 9.31 19.00 3.30
#